data_89707ae28face09a3f99142a7c092a35
#
_entry.id   89707ae28face09a3f99142a7c092a35
#
_cell.length_a   1.000
_cell.length_b   1.000
_cell.length_c   1.000
_cell.angle_alpha   90.00
_cell.angle_beta   90.00
_cell.angle_gamma   90.00
#
_symmetry.space_group_name_H-M   'P 1'
#
loop_
_entity.id
_entity.type
_entity.pdbx_description
1 polymer ?
#
loop_
_entity_poly.entity_id
_entity_poly.type
_entity_poly.pdbx_seq_one_letter_code
_entity_poly.pdbx_strand_id
1 'polypeptide(L)'
;DALDKLRFESNKGTDIADKELPLEIKIGFDDKKNTITISDTGIGVTRDEMIANIGTIAKSGSEEFLKQLSENKEAVNNIIGRFGIGFYSVFMVAKEVIIKTKSYKKDEVAVEWKSDGLGDYEISDIDGEINRGTTIEIFLKDETKEFSEKYRLESIIKKHSNFISFPIYLENEKINTISAIWREPKSNLKKEQYDEF
;
A
#
# COMPACT_ATOMS: atom_id res chain seq x y z
N ASP A 1 -5.03 3.27 -2.40
CA ASP A 1 -5.39 4.51 -1.66
C ASP A 1 -4.19 5.47 -1.52
N ALA A 2 -2.99 5.01 -1.03
CA ALA A 2 -1.82 5.89 -0.81
C ALA A 2 -1.33 6.55 -2.11
N LEU A 3 -1.28 5.80 -3.19
CA LEU A 3 -0.89 6.27 -4.52
C LEU A 3 -1.95 7.21 -5.12
N ASP A 4 -3.24 6.94 -4.89
CA ASP A 4 -4.33 7.81 -5.36
C ASP A 4 -4.34 9.13 -4.62
N LYS A 5 -4.11 9.12 -3.29
CA LYS A 5 -3.97 10.33 -2.48
C LYS A 5 -2.80 11.19 -2.98
N LEU A 6 -1.65 10.56 -3.28
CA LEU A 6 -0.51 11.29 -3.82
C LEU A 6 -0.80 11.90 -5.19
N ARG A 7 -1.45 11.14 -6.09
CA ARG A 7 -1.88 11.65 -7.40
C ARG A 7 -2.81 12.86 -7.25
N PHE A 8 -3.73 12.81 -6.30
CA PHE A 8 -4.64 13.91 -6.00
C PHE A 8 -3.89 15.15 -5.53
N GLU A 9 -2.95 15.03 -4.59
CA GLU A 9 -2.13 16.15 -4.13
C GLU A 9 -1.24 16.71 -5.24
N SER A 10 -0.67 15.86 -6.08
CA SER A 10 0.10 16.28 -7.26
C SER A 10 -0.74 17.11 -8.23
N ASN A 11 -1.99 16.71 -8.47
CA ASN A 11 -2.90 17.43 -9.36
C ASN A 11 -3.33 18.80 -8.81
N LYS A 12 -3.29 18.99 -7.49
CA LYS A 12 -3.50 20.30 -6.86
C LYS A 12 -2.29 21.25 -7.00
N GLY A 13 -1.18 20.75 -7.51
CA GLY A 13 0.08 21.51 -7.60
C GLY A 13 0.85 21.59 -6.28
N THR A 14 0.56 20.71 -5.32
CA THR A 14 1.30 20.60 -4.06
C THR A 14 2.76 20.26 -4.32
N ASP A 15 3.68 20.89 -3.58
CA ASP A 15 5.11 20.58 -3.65
C ASP A 15 5.38 19.23 -2.94
N ILE A 16 5.80 18.24 -3.71
CA ILE A 16 5.92 16.85 -3.29
C ILE A 16 7.39 16.45 -3.24
N ALA A 17 7.82 15.81 -2.15
CA ALA A 17 9.14 15.17 -2.07
C ALA A 17 9.24 14.03 -3.09
N ASP A 18 10.45 13.81 -3.61
CA ASP A 18 10.78 12.73 -4.55
C ASP A 18 9.80 12.65 -5.74
N LYS A 19 9.51 13.80 -6.35
CA LYS A 19 8.49 13.95 -7.40
C LYS A 19 8.70 13.01 -8.60
N GLU A 20 9.97 12.66 -8.88
CA GLU A 20 10.35 11.80 -10.01
C GLU A 20 10.15 10.30 -9.76
N LEU A 21 9.82 9.89 -8.53
CA LEU A 21 9.55 8.48 -8.25
C LEU A 21 8.28 8.02 -8.97
N PRO A 22 8.33 6.88 -9.67
CA PRO A 22 7.14 6.29 -10.28
C PRO A 22 6.13 5.88 -9.21
N LEU A 23 4.84 5.88 -9.56
CA LEU A 23 3.78 5.38 -8.69
C LEU A 23 3.64 3.87 -8.86
N GLU A 24 4.15 3.12 -7.91
CA GLU A 24 4.21 1.65 -7.99
C GLU A 24 4.10 0.99 -6.61
N ILE A 25 3.81 -0.31 -6.63
CA ILE A 25 3.81 -1.19 -5.47
C ILE A 25 4.82 -2.31 -5.73
N LYS A 26 5.68 -2.57 -4.75
CA LYS A 26 6.64 -3.67 -4.79
C LYS A 26 6.36 -4.64 -3.66
N ILE A 27 6.37 -5.93 -3.98
CA ILE A 27 6.22 -7.01 -3.02
C ILE A 27 7.47 -7.88 -3.10
N GLY A 28 8.12 -8.05 -1.96
CA GLY A 28 9.24 -8.96 -1.78
C GLY A 28 8.90 -10.05 -0.78
N PHE A 29 9.68 -11.10 -0.75
CA PHE A 29 9.56 -12.17 0.22
C PHE A 29 10.92 -12.82 0.52
N ASP A 30 11.04 -13.41 1.69
CA ASP A 30 12.19 -14.23 2.10
C ASP A 30 11.64 -15.48 2.79
N ASP A 31 11.68 -16.61 2.10
CA ASP A 31 11.18 -17.90 2.57
C ASP A 31 12.00 -18.49 3.73
N LYS A 32 13.28 -18.09 3.86
CA LYS A 32 14.16 -18.53 4.96
C LYS A 32 13.86 -17.79 6.25
N LYS A 33 13.50 -16.51 6.15
CA LYS A 33 13.15 -15.65 7.28
C LYS A 33 11.65 -15.66 7.59
N ASN A 34 10.83 -16.26 6.73
CA ASN A 34 9.37 -16.19 6.78
C ASN A 34 8.88 -14.72 6.78
N THR A 35 9.39 -13.90 5.86
CA THR A 35 9.02 -12.49 5.78
C THR A 35 8.42 -12.13 4.43
N ILE A 36 7.49 -11.18 4.48
CA ILE A 36 6.95 -10.49 3.29
C ILE A 36 7.22 -9.00 3.46
N THR A 37 7.63 -8.35 2.40
CA THR A 37 7.80 -6.90 2.35
C THR A 37 6.85 -6.33 1.30
N ILE A 38 6.05 -5.32 1.68
CA ILE A 38 5.17 -4.59 0.78
C ILE A 38 5.57 -3.14 0.83
N SER A 39 5.95 -2.57 -0.31
CA SER A 39 6.35 -1.17 -0.43
C SER A 39 5.49 -0.45 -1.44
N ASP A 40 5.10 0.78 -1.15
CA ASP A 40 4.50 1.71 -2.11
C ASP A 40 5.28 3.03 -2.15
N THR A 41 5.20 3.71 -3.28
CA THR A 41 5.74 5.05 -3.48
C THR A 41 4.67 6.14 -3.34
N GLY A 42 3.68 5.90 -2.49
CA GLY A 42 2.54 6.76 -2.28
C GLY A 42 2.82 7.98 -1.41
N ILE A 43 1.76 8.47 -0.79
CA ILE A 43 1.77 9.71 -0.01
C ILE A 43 2.60 9.60 1.27
N GLY A 44 2.86 8.37 1.75
CA GLY A 44 3.47 8.14 3.06
C GLY A 44 2.59 8.63 4.20
N VAL A 45 3.14 8.61 5.42
CA VAL A 45 2.44 8.98 6.65
C VAL A 45 3.39 9.77 7.54
N THR A 46 2.93 10.85 8.16
CA THR A 46 3.70 11.58 9.18
C THR A 46 3.66 10.83 10.52
N ARG A 47 4.53 11.21 11.46
CA ARG A 47 4.54 10.66 12.82
C ARG A 47 3.18 10.81 13.50
N ASP A 48 2.58 11.99 13.44
CA ASP A 48 1.30 12.28 14.06
C ASP A 48 0.16 11.48 13.44
N GLU A 49 0.15 11.36 12.11
CA GLU A 49 -0.81 10.52 11.38
C GLU A 49 -0.63 9.04 11.72
N MET A 50 0.61 8.56 11.90
CA MET A 50 0.90 7.19 12.31
C MET A 50 0.29 6.89 13.68
N ILE A 51 0.57 7.75 14.66
CA ILE A 51 0.02 7.64 16.03
C ILE A 51 -1.51 7.69 16.00
N ALA A 52 -2.08 8.64 15.24
CA ALA A 52 -3.51 8.85 15.20
C ALA A 52 -4.27 7.70 14.50
N ASN A 53 -3.71 7.12 13.44
CA ASN A 53 -4.42 6.18 12.57
C ASN A 53 -4.09 4.72 12.87
N ILE A 54 -2.83 4.42 13.25
CA ILE A 54 -2.39 3.05 13.53
C ILE A 54 -2.32 2.78 15.03
N GLY A 55 -2.04 3.78 15.85
CA GLY A 55 -2.11 3.67 17.30
C GLY A 55 -3.54 3.57 17.87
N THR A 56 -4.57 3.77 17.05
CA THR A 56 -5.98 3.72 17.48
C THR A 56 -6.76 2.77 16.58
N ILE A 57 -7.32 1.68 17.15
CA ILE A 57 -8.16 0.73 16.41
C ILE A 57 -9.37 1.44 15.79
N ALA A 58 -9.72 1.04 14.57
CA ALA A 58 -10.87 1.53 13.79
C ALA A 58 -10.80 2.99 13.34
N LYS A 59 -9.64 3.64 13.38
CA LYS A 59 -9.45 4.97 12.77
C LYS A 59 -8.78 4.83 11.40
N SER A 60 -9.32 5.48 10.38
CA SER A 60 -8.79 5.43 9.00
C SER A 60 -8.55 6.83 8.45
N GLY A 61 -7.32 7.09 8.01
CA GLY A 61 -7.00 8.30 7.26
C GLY A 61 -7.75 8.42 5.92
N SER A 62 -8.39 7.34 5.45
CA SER A 62 -9.26 7.37 4.27
C SER A 62 -10.59 8.09 4.54
N GLU A 63 -11.06 8.15 5.79
CA GLU A 63 -12.30 8.87 6.14
C GLU A 63 -12.17 10.40 5.94
N GLU A 64 -11.04 10.97 6.33
CA GLU A 64 -10.77 12.40 6.10
C GLU A 64 -10.62 12.70 4.61
N PHE A 65 -9.99 11.81 3.87
CA PHE A 65 -9.87 11.93 2.41
C PHE A 65 -11.24 11.85 1.72
N LEU A 66 -12.13 10.98 2.17
CA LEU A 66 -13.51 10.88 1.66
C LEU A 66 -14.29 12.19 1.87
N LYS A 67 -14.11 12.86 3.01
CA LYS A 67 -14.76 14.16 3.29
C LYS A 67 -14.29 15.24 2.30
N GLN A 68 -13.00 15.24 1.93
CA GLN A 68 -12.45 16.17 0.94
C GLN A 68 -12.92 15.90 -0.49
N LEU A 69 -13.24 14.63 -0.81
CA LEU A 69 -13.74 14.20 -2.13
C LEU A 69 -15.27 14.26 -2.25
N SER A 70 -16.01 14.65 -1.20
CA SER A 70 -17.49 14.58 -1.17
C SER A 70 -18.19 15.35 -2.30
N GLU A 71 -17.48 16.25 -2.98
CA GLU A 71 -17.96 16.96 -4.16
C GLU A 71 -17.85 16.14 -5.46
N ASN A 72 -17.10 15.01 -5.46
CA ASN A 72 -16.89 14.16 -6.63
C ASN A 72 -17.26 12.69 -6.34
N LYS A 73 -18.51 12.32 -6.59
CA LYS A 73 -19.10 11.02 -6.25
C LYS A 73 -18.40 9.80 -6.87
N GLU A 74 -17.75 9.95 -8.02
CA GLU A 74 -17.07 8.83 -8.69
C GLU A 74 -15.75 8.45 -8.00
N ALA A 75 -15.03 9.42 -7.46
CA ALA A 75 -13.77 9.18 -6.74
C ALA A 75 -13.98 8.43 -5.40
N VAL A 76 -15.14 8.64 -4.76
CA VAL A 76 -15.49 8.03 -3.45
C VAL A 76 -15.63 6.50 -3.54
N ASN A 77 -16.07 5.96 -4.67
CA ASN A 77 -16.35 4.53 -4.83
C ASN A 77 -15.08 3.65 -4.94
N ASN A 78 -13.93 4.26 -5.20
CA ASN A 78 -12.67 3.55 -5.43
C ASN A 78 -11.80 3.37 -4.18
N ILE A 79 -12.22 3.90 -3.02
CA ILE A 79 -11.46 3.79 -1.78
C ILE A 79 -11.79 2.50 -1.04
N ILE A 80 -10.77 1.67 -0.84
CA ILE A 80 -10.89 0.33 -0.24
C ILE A 80 -10.82 0.40 1.29
N GLY A 81 -9.97 1.23 1.87
CA GLY A 81 -9.69 1.32 3.31
C GLY A 81 -10.69 2.13 4.13
N ARG A 82 -12.01 1.90 3.98
CA ARG A 82 -13.06 2.74 4.60
C ARG A 82 -13.18 2.60 6.13
N PHE A 83 -12.88 1.42 6.67
CA PHE A 83 -13.21 1.08 8.07
C PHE A 83 -12.02 1.12 9.04
N GLY A 84 -10.79 1.34 8.55
CA GLY A 84 -9.59 1.45 9.38
C GLY A 84 -9.17 0.17 10.13
N ILE A 85 -9.84 -0.96 9.89
CA ILE A 85 -9.54 -2.26 10.54
C ILE A 85 -8.71 -3.19 9.65
N GLY A 86 -8.60 -2.90 8.36
CA GLY A 86 -7.92 -3.77 7.39
C GLY A 86 -6.46 -4.04 7.74
N PHE A 87 -5.76 -3.03 8.25
CA PHE A 87 -4.36 -3.18 8.66
C PHE A 87 -4.20 -4.22 9.77
N TYR A 88 -5.06 -4.20 10.79
CA TYR A 88 -4.93 -5.11 11.93
C TYR A 88 -5.14 -6.58 11.58
N SER A 89 -5.78 -6.87 10.44
CA SER A 89 -5.92 -8.25 9.95
C SER A 89 -4.57 -8.92 9.65
N VAL A 90 -3.51 -8.13 9.45
CA VAL A 90 -2.14 -8.64 9.26
C VAL A 90 -1.68 -9.51 10.43
N PHE A 91 -2.09 -9.21 11.66
CA PHE A 91 -1.72 -9.97 12.85
C PHE A 91 -2.41 -11.35 12.95
N MET A 92 -3.34 -11.65 12.06
CA MET A 92 -3.82 -13.03 11.90
C MET A 92 -2.71 -13.95 11.40
N VAL A 93 -1.81 -13.44 10.56
CA VAL A 93 -0.72 -14.19 9.92
C VAL A 93 0.66 -13.78 10.43
N ALA A 94 0.82 -12.58 10.97
CA ALA A 94 2.08 -12.02 11.44
C ALA A 94 2.28 -12.19 12.94
N LYS A 95 3.52 -12.46 13.34
CA LYS A 95 3.99 -12.38 14.72
C LYS A 95 4.56 -11.00 15.07
N GLU A 96 5.02 -10.26 14.06
CA GLU A 96 5.56 -8.92 14.18
C GLU A 96 5.37 -8.17 12.85
N VAL A 97 5.15 -6.87 12.92
CA VAL A 97 5.07 -5.99 11.76
C VAL A 97 5.91 -4.75 12.02
N ILE A 98 6.71 -4.37 11.03
CA ILE A 98 7.49 -3.13 11.03
C ILE A 98 7.01 -2.30 9.85
N ILE A 99 6.68 -1.02 10.10
CA ILE A 99 6.31 -0.06 9.07
C ILE A 99 7.36 1.04 9.05
N LYS A 100 7.98 1.26 7.89
CA LYS A 100 8.86 2.39 7.63
C LYS A 100 8.16 3.32 6.64
N THR A 101 8.04 4.59 6.97
CA THR A 101 7.31 5.53 6.12
C THR A 101 7.92 6.91 6.13
N LYS A 102 7.83 7.59 4.99
CA LYS A 102 8.13 9.01 4.84
C LYS A 102 7.01 9.70 4.10
N SER A 103 6.51 10.76 4.69
CA SER A 103 5.48 11.61 4.10
C SER A 103 5.97 12.28 2.81
N TYR A 104 5.04 12.60 1.91
CA TYR A 104 5.29 13.42 0.72
C TYR A 104 5.74 14.86 1.06
N LYS A 105 5.51 15.32 2.28
CA LYS A 105 5.92 16.63 2.77
C LYS A 105 7.44 16.65 2.98
N LYS A 106 8.12 17.65 2.41
CA LYS A 106 9.61 17.69 2.36
C LYS A 106 10.26 17.79 3.74
N ASP A 107 9.62 18.51 4.66
CA ASP A 107 10.18 18.81 5.98
C ASP A 107 9.89 17.74 7.04
N GLU A 108 9.16 16.69 6.66
CA GLU A 108 8.80 15.60 7.57
C GLU A 108 9.91 14.56 7.69
N VAL A 109 10.17 14.12 8.91
CA VAL A 109 11.12 13.05 9.20
C VAL A 109 10.49 11.70 8.91
N ALA A 110 11.29 10.77 8.41
CA ALA A 110 10.85 9.39 8.23
C ALA A 110 10.70 8.69 9.58
N VAL A 111 9.71 7.82 9.69
CA VAL A 111 9.42 7.12 10.94
C VAL A 111 9.32 5.62 10.75
N GLU A 112 9.73 4.88 11.77
CA GLU A 112 9.51 3.45 11.93
C GLU A 112 8.50 3.22 13.04
N TRP A 113 7.52 2.36 12.76
CA TRP A 113 6.55 1.84 13.70
C TRP A 113 6.70 0.32 13.75
N LYS A 114 6.64 -0.24 14.95
CA LYS A 114 6.81 -1.67 15.20
C LYS A 114 5.80 -2.17 16.21
N SER A 115 5.19 -3.34 16.00
CA SER A 115 4.29 -4.00 16.93
C SER A 115 4.23 -5.51 16.70
N ASP A 116 3.91 -6.24 17.73
CA ASP A 116 3.56 -7.66 17.70
C ASP A 116 2.03 -7.91 17.69
N GLY A 117 1.24 -6.84 17.72
CA GLY A 117 -0.22 -6.91 17.73
C GLY A 117 -0.85 -7.25 19.07
N LEU A 118 -0.09 -7.31 20.17
CA LEU A 118 -0.58 -7.66 21.50
C LEU A 118 -1.00 -6.44 22.34
N GLY A 119 -0.96 -5.24 21.76
CA GLY A 119 -1.47 -4.02 22.38
C GLY A 119 -0.48 -2.87 22.41
N ASP A 120 0.81 -3.15 22.46
CA ASP A 120 1.86 -2.14 22.49
C ASP A 120 2.50 -1.95 21.11
N TYR A 121 3.03 -0.76 20.87
CA TYR A 121 3.85 -0.45 19.71
C TYR A 121 5.00 0.49 20.07
N GLU A 122 6.04 0.43 19.27
CA GLU A 122 7.17 1.35 19.32
C GLU A 122 7.12 2.26 18.09
N ILE A 123 7.51 3.53 18.26
CA ILE A 123 7.66 4.47 17.16
C ILE A 123 8.94 5.29 17.34
N SER A 124 9.78 5.33 16.32
CA SER A 124 11.05 6.05 16.31
C SER A 124 11.25 6.79 15.00
N ASP A 125 12.08 7.83 15.03
CA ASP A 125 12.52 8.48 13.82
C ASP A 125 13.60 7.64 13.14
N ILE A 126 13.62 7.66 11.81
CA ILE A 126 14.64 6.97 11.01
C ILE A 126 15.75 7.97 10.68
N ASP A 127 16.97 7.67 11.11
CA ASP A 127 18.15 8.42 10.72
C ASP A 127 18.54 8.06 9.28
N GLY A 128 18.76 9.09 8.45
CA GLY A 128 19.16 8.92 7.05
C GLY A 128 18.08 9.25 6.03
N GLU A 129 18.48 9.19 4.77
CA GLU A 129 17.59 9.51 3.66
C GLU A 129 16.84 8.26 3.21
N ILE A 130 15.51 8.29 3.31
CA ILE A 130 14.62 7.35 2.64
C ILE A 130 13.66 8.12 1.74
N ASN A 131 13.24 7.49 0.67
CA ASN A 131 12.26 8.05 -0.24
C ASN A 131 10.87 8.08 0.38
N ARG A 132 9.99 8.98 -0.11
CA ARG A 132 8.57 9.01 0.28
C ARG A 132 7.89 7.68 -0.03
N GLY A 133 6.86 7.38 0.74
CA GLY A 133 6.06 6.17 0.61
C GLY A 133 6.05 5.36 1.88
N THR A 134 5.61 4.12 1.79
CA THR A 134 5.49 3.23 2.93
C THR A 134 6.05 1.85 2.59
N THR A 135 6.85 1.30 3.49
CA THR A 135 7.32 -0.09 3.45
C THR A 135 6.84 -0.82 4.68
N ILE A 136 6.17 -1.95 4.49
CA ILE A 136 5.65 -2.82 5.54
C ILE A 136 6.42 -4.13 5.49
N GLU A 137 7.16 -4.46 6.54
CA GLU A 137 7.82 -5.74 6.74
C GLU A 137 6.96 -6.61 7.66
N ILE A 138 6.56 -7.77 7.20
CA ILE A 138 5.64 -8.69 7.89
C ILE A 138 6.41 -9.95 8.22
N PHE A 139 6.63 -10.21 9.51
CA PHE A 139 7.26 -11.43 10.01
C PHE A 139 6.16 -12.45 10.30
N LEU A 140 6.07 -13.46 9.47
CA LEU A 140 5.01 -14.47 9.54
C LEU A 140 5.18 -15.40 10.73
N LYS A 141 4.05 -15.89 11.25
CA LYS A 141 3.99 -17.01 12.19
C LYS A 141 4.41 -18.31 11.48
N ASP A 142 4.87 -19.28 12.23
CA ASP A 142 5.33 -20.56 11.65
C ASP A 142 4.21 -21.30 10.91
N GLU A 143 2.97 -21.22 11.42
CA GLU A 143 1.79 -21.82 10.79
C GLU A 143 1.32 -21.12 9.51
N THR A 144 1.84 -19.92 9.24
CA THR A 144 1.45 -19.12 8.06
C THR A 144 2.60 -18.88 7.07
N LYS A 145 3.70 -19.62 7.22
CA LYS A 145 4.89 -19.48 6.37
C LYS A 145 4.62 -19.67 4.87
N GLU A 146 3.54 -20.36 4.49
CA GLU A 146 3.14 -20.53 3.08
C GLU A 146 2.98 -19.19 2.34
N PHE A 147 2.66 -18.11 3.07
CA PHE A 147 2.52 -16.78 2.48
C PHE A 147 3.86 -16.13 2.09
N SER A 148 5.02 -16.67 2.50
CA SER A 148 6.33 -16.24 1.99
C SER A 148 6.79 -17.00 0.74
N GLU A 149 5.94 -17.87 0.18
CA GLU A 149 6.23 -18.60 -1.05
C GLU A 149 5.81 -17.79 -2.29
N LYS A 150 6.70 -17.69 -3.30
CA LYS A 150 6.45 -16.93 -4.54
C LYS A 150 5.11 -17.29 -5.19
N TYR A 151 4.86 -18.57 -5.40
CA TYR A 151 3.64 -19.04 -6.05
C TYR A 151 2.37 -18.63 -5.31
N ARG A 152 2.40 -18.68 -3.98
CA ARG A 152 1.27 -18.30 -3.13
C ARG A 152 0.97 -16.81 -3.25
N LEU A 153 2.00 -15.97 -3.15
CA LEU A 153 1.89 -14.53 -3.32
C LEU A 153 1.38 -14.15 -4.71
N GLU A 154 1.94 -14.74 -5.75
CA GLU A 154 1.52 -14.50 -7.13
C GLU A 154 0.04 -14.83 -7.33
N SER A 155 -0.42 -15.98 -6.83
CA SER A 155 -1.82 -16.39 -6.89
C SER A 155 -2.75 -15.39 -6.19
N ILE A 156 -2.36 -14.92 -4.99
CA ILE A 156 -3.14 -13.94 -4.22
C ILE A 156 -3.21 -12.61 -4.96
N ILE A 157 -2.08 -12.11 -5.47
CA ILE A 157 -2.02 -10.83 -6.19
C ILE A 157 -2.91 -10.90 -7.45
N LYS A 158 -2.77 -11.93 -8.25
CA LYS A 158 -3.59 -12.13 -9.47
C LYS A 158 -5.08 -12.23 -9.16
N LYS A 159 -5.45 -12.94 -8.09
CA LYS A 159 -6.84 -13.12 -7.71
C LYS A 159 -7.50 -11.86 -7.16
N HIS A 160 -6.80 -11.09 -6.35
CA HIS A 160 -7.40 -10.01 -5.55
C HIS A 160 -6.96 -8.60 -5.96
N SER A 161 -5.86 -8.46 -6.69
CA SER A 161 -5.25 -7.16 -6.97
C SER A 161 -4.91 -6.94 -8.45
N ASN A 162 -5.38 -7.83 -9.34
CA ASN A 162 -5.01 -7.80 -10.76
C ASN A 162 -5.36 -6.47 -11.46
N PHE A 163 -6.47 -5.85 -11.05
CA PHE A 163 -7.00 -4.63 -11.70
C PHE A 163 -6.73 -3.34 -10.91
N ILE A 164 -5.77 -3.36 -9.98
CA ILE A 164 -5.30 -2.15 -9.33
C ILE A 164 -4.64 -1.23 -10.37
N SER A 165 -5.00 0.06 -10.36
CA SER A 165 -4.59 1.06 -11.37
C SER A 165 -3.09 1.41 -11.36
N PHE A 166 -2.31 0.81 -10.49
CA PHE A 166 -0.87 1.01 -10.38
C PHE A 166 -0.14 -0.31 -10.60
N PRO A 167 1.08 -0.28 -11.16
CA PRO A 167 1.86 -1.50 -11.34
C PRO A 167 2.21 -2.13 -9.99
N ILE A 168 2.02 -3.46 -9.91
CA ILE A 168 2.43 -4.28 -8.79
C ILE A 168 3.55 -5.20 -9.28
N TYR A 169 4.70 -5.12 -8.62
CA TYR A 169 5.84 -5.98 -8.87
C TYR A 169 5.99 -6.99 -7.75
N LEU A 170 6.14 -8.25 -8.09
CA LEU A 170 6.61 -9.29 -7.17
C LEU A 170 8.09 -9.50 -7.48
N GLU A 171 8.96 -9.18 -6.54
CA GLU A 171 10.38 -8.99 -6.79
C GLU A 171 10.58 -7.91 -7.89
N ASN A 172 11.03 -8.31 -9.07
CA ASN A 172 11.23 -7.41 -10.21
C ASN A 172 10.27 -7.69 -11.38
N GLU A 173 9.31 -8.58 -11.20
CA GLU A 173 8.37 -9.00 -12.23
C GLU A 173 7.01 -8.34 -12.00
N LYS A 174 6.50 -7.64 -13.03
CA LYS A 174 5.17 -7.04 -12.96
C LYS A 174 4.12 -8.15 -13.05
N ILE A 175 3.23 -8.21 -12.05
CA ILE A 175 2.27 -9.31 -11.90
C ILE A 175 0.85 -8.91 -12.30
N ASN A 176 0.44 -7.66 -12.10
CA ASN A 176 -0.93 -7.27 -12.35
C ASN A 176 -1.17 -6.70 -13.74
N THR A 177 -2.43 -6.82 -14.21
CA THR A 177 -2.92 -6.17 -15.43
C THR A 177 -3.56 -4.85 -15.05
N ILE A 178 -2.93 -3.71 -15.46
CA ILE A 178 -3.38 -2.37 -15.05
C ILE A 178 -4.73 -1.98 -15.64
N SER A 179 -5.04 -2.42 -16.88
CA SER A 179 -6.31 -2.07 -17.51
C SER A 179 -7.34 -3.20 -17.38
N ALA A 180 -8.45 -2.87 -16.76
CA ALA A 180 -9.62 -3.74 -16.82
C ALA A 180 -10.28 -3.55 -18.20
N ILE A 181 -10.53 -4.64 -18.92
CA ILE A 181 -11.08 -4.63 -20.30
C ILE A 181 -12.34 -3.77 -20.40
N TRP A 182 -13.18 -3.75 -19.37
CA TRP A 182 -14.42 -2.95 -19.37
C TRP A 182 -14.20 -1.43 -19.19
N ARG A 183 -12.98 -0.99 -18.89
CA ARG A 183 -12.62 0.44 -18.81
C ARG A 183 -12.01 0.97 -20.08
N GLU A 184 -11.61 0.09 -20.99
CA GLU A 184 -11.06 0.45 -22.29
C GLU A 184 -12.17 0.72 -23.32
N PRO A 185 -12.03 1.73 -24.19
CA PRO A 185 -12.91 1.91 -25.33
C PRO A 185 -12.90 0.65 -26.21
N LYS A 186 -14.05 0.17 -26.65
CA LYS A 186 -14.18 -1.04 -27.48
C LYS A 186 -13.29 -1.02 -28.73
N SER A 187 -12.98 0.18 -29.26
CA SER A 187 -12.10 0.37 -30.42
C SER A 187 -10.63 -0.02 -30.15
N ASN A 188 -10.23 -0.07 -28.90
CA ASN A 188 -8.83 -0.34 -28.49
C ASN A 188 -8.62 -1.78 -28.05
N LEU A 189 -9.72 -2.56 -27.92
CA LEU A 189 -9.66 -3.93 -27.47
C LEU A 189 -9.38 -4.90 -28.62
N LYS A 190 -8.40 -5.77 -28.44
CA LYS A 190 -8.08 -6.87 -29.35
C LYS A 190 -8.78 -8.15 -28.88
N LYS A 191 -9.06 -9.05 -29.82
CA LYS A 191 -9.75 -10.31 -29.53
C LYS A 191 -9.03 -11.15 -28.48
N GLU A 192 -7.69 -11.16 -28.54
CA GLU A 192 -6.83 -11.89 -27.60
C GLU A 192 -7.03 -11.44 -26.15
N GLN A 193 -7.35 -10.16 -25.92
CA GLN A 193 -7.60 -9.61 -24.59
C GLN A 193 -8.95 -10.08 -23.97
N TYR A 194 -9.90 -10.48 -24.83
CA TYR A 194 -11.15 -11.09 -24.36
C TYR A 194 -10.98 -12.57 -24.03
N ASP A 195 -10.05 -13.25 -24.74
CA ASP A 195 -9.80 -14.68 -24.55
C ASP A 195 -8.93 -14.96 -23.30
N GLU A 196 -8.13 -13.96 -22.86
CA GLU A 196 -7.33 -14.00 -21.61
C GLU A 196 -8.14 -13.65 -20.35
N PHE A 197 -9.32 -13.04 -20.50
CA PHE A 197 -10.17 -12.59 -19.39
C PHE A 197 -11.16 -13.69 -18.98
#